data_a780a0b70a60de68debc54cde60d2861
#
_entry.id   a780a0b70a60de68debc54cde60d2861
#
_cell.length_a   1.000
_cell.length_b   1.000
_cell.length_c   1.000
_cell.angle_alpha   90.00
_cell.angle_beta   90.00
_cell.angle_gamma   90.00
#
_symmetry.space_group_name_H-M   'P 1'
#
loop_
_entity.id
_entity.type
_entity.pdbx_description
1 polymer ?
#
loop_
_entity_poly.entity_id
_entity_poly.type
_entity_poly.pdbx_seq_one_letter_code
_entity_poly.pdbx_strand_id
1 'polypeptide(L)'
;KIDKNEEKINQSAIQLSQNFEKGSTFKVDVKRVDKSFRLDTYELQRQVGGAILKENNNITVNVKNPDYEIKIEVRMDAIYIYEKVIAGAGGLPVGTGGKTLLMLSGGIDSPVAGIEVMKRGVTVEAIHFHSPPFTSEKAKDKVIELTRILAERVGPIKLHLVPFTEIPVSYTH
;
A
#
# COMPACT_ATOMS: atom_id res chain seq x y z
N LYS A 1 4.47 -14.50 -8.60
CA LYS A 1 5.81 -15.07 -8.42
C LYS A 1 5.86 -16.45 -9.08
N ILE A 2 6.84 -16.70 -9.95
CA ILE A 2 7.04 -17.97 -10.65
C ILE A 2 8.53 -18.35 -10.67
N ASP A 3 8.80 -19.60 -11.00
CA ASP A 3 10.18 -20.09 -11.21
C ASP A 3 10.79 -19.48 -12.47
N LYS A 4 12.12 -19.53 -12.58
CA LYS A 4 12.88 -19.04 -13.75
C LYS A 4 12.74 -20.00 -14.95
N ASN A 5 11.53 -20.06 -15.49
CA ASN A 5 11.18 -20.90 -16.63
C ASN A 5 10.43 -20.07 -17.68
N GLU A 6 10.91 -20.08 -18.92
CA GLU A 6 10.38 -19.26 -20.01
C GLU A 6 8.93 -19.63 -20.37
N GLU A 7 8.60 -20.90 -20.29
CA GLU A 7 7.25 -21.39 -20.59
C GLU A 7 6.24 -20.87 -19.56
N LYS A 8 6.62 -20.91 -18.26
CA LYS A 8 5.82 -20.33 -17.17
C LYS A 8 5.66 -18.82 -17.29
N ILE A 9 6.66 -18.11 -17.81
CA ILE A 9 6.57 -16.65 -18.07
C ILE A 9 5.49 -16.41 -19.13
N ASN A 10 5.57 -17.09 -20.26
CA ASN A 10 4.60 -16.94 -21.33
C ASN A 10 3.18 -17.27 -20.88
N GLN A 11 2.98 -18.41 -20.22
CA GLN A 11 1.67 -18.82 -19.69
C GLN A 11 1.07 -17.79 -18.73
N SER A 12 1.87 -17.30 -17.78
CA SER A 12 1.41 -16.28 -16.81
C SER A 12 1.07 -14.95 -17.48
N ALA A 13 1.85 -14.52 -18.47
CA ALA A 13 1.59 -13.29 -19.19
C ALA A 13 0.33 -13.41 -20.09
N ILE A 14 0.14 -14.55 -20.75
CA ILE A 14 -1.07 -14.85 -21.50
C ILE A 14 -2.30 -14.84 -20.59
N GLN A 15 -2.21 -15.47 -19.40
CA GLN A 15 -3.32 -15.49 -18.44
C GLN A 15 -3.71 -14.05 -17.99
N LEU A 16 -2.75 -13.17 -17.74
CA LEU A 16 -3.04 -11.78 -17.43
C LEU A 16 -3.74 -11.06 -18.59
N SER A 17 -3.28 -11.29 -19.83
CA SER A 17 -3.84 -10.64 -21.02
C SER A 17 -5.28 -11.05 -21.35
N GLN A 18 -5.79 -12.16 -20.80
CA GLN A 18 -7.18 -12.59 -20.99
C GLN A 18 -8.20 -11.62 -20.39
N ASN A 19 -7.77 -10.80 -19.41
CA ASN A 19 -8.63 -9.80 -18.77
C ASN A 19 -8.62 -8.44 -19.51
N PHE A 20 -7.85 -8.32 -20.60
CA PHE A 20 -7.75 -7.07 -21.35
C PHE A 20 -8.99 -6.86 -22.24
N GLU A 21 -9.43 -5.64 -22.34
CA GLU A 21 -10.56 -5.28 -23.17
C GLU A 21 -10.26 -5.47 -24.66
N LYS A 22 -11.26 -5.88 -25.43
CA LYS A 22 -11.13 -6.03 -26.88
C LYS A 22 -10.81 -4.67 -27.53
N GLY A 23 -9.82 -4.66 -28.40
CA GLY A 23 -9.36 -3.47 -29.10
C GLY A 23 -8.36 -2.63 -28.30
N SER A 24 -8.05 -3.03 -27.07
CA SER A 24 -7.05 -2.33 -26.25
C SER A 24 -5.61 -2.57 -26.73
N THR A 25 -4.73 -1.73 -26.21
CA THR A 25 -3.31 -1.79 -26.48
C THR A 25 -2.52 -2.23 -25.25
N PHE A 26 -1.40 -2.92 -25.45
CA PHE A 26 -0.54 -3.32 -24.35
C PHE A 26 0.94 -3.16 -24.69
N LYS A 27 1.77 -3.17 -23.64
CA LYS A 27 3.22 -3.38 -23.74
C LYS A 27 3.70 -4.36 -22.68
N VAL A 28 4.85 -4.98 -22.97
CA VAL A 28 5.60 -5.77 -21.99
C VAL A 28 6.82 -4.96 -21.58
N ASP A 29 6.96 -4.71 -20.29
CA ASP A 29 8.12 -4.04 -19.70
C ASP A 29 8.92 -5.04 -18.87
N VAL A 30 10.22 -5.19 -19.17
CA VAL A 30 11.09 -6.17 -18.54
C VAL A 30 12.22 -5.50 -17.79
N LYS A 31 12.35 -5.78 -16.51
CA LYS A 31 13.47 -5.38 -15.66
C LYS A 31 14.29 -6.60 -15.27
N ARG A 32 15.53 -6.67 -15.75
CA ARG A 32 16.49 -7.73 -15.38
C ARG A 32 17.42 -7.26 -14.27
N VAL A 33 17.25 -7.83 -13.07
CA VAL A 33 18.21 -7.72 -11.98
C VAL A 33 19.20 -8.88 -12.06
N ASP A 34 18.71 -10.08 -12.36
CA ASP A 34 19.55 -11.25 -12.63
C ASP A 34 20.02 -11.23 -14.09
N LYS A 35 21.28 -10.88 -14.29
CA LYS A 35 21.91 -10.84 -15.61
C LYS A 35 22.32 -12.22 -16.14
N SER A 36 22.29 -13.26 -15.30
CA SER A 36 22.59 -14.64 -15.70
C SER A 36 21.43 -15.35 -16.40
N PHE A 37 20.22 -14.77 -16.37
CA PHE A 37 19.07 -15.31 -17.08
C PHE A 37 19.33 -15.33 -18.59
N ARG A 38 19.00 -16.44 -19.26
CA ARG A 38 19.39 -16.75 -20.64
C ARG A 38 18.96 -15.67 -21.65
N LEU A 39 17.73 -15.19 -21.55
CA LEU A 39 17.20 -14.16 -22.44
C LEU A 39 17.56 -12.76 -21.96
N ASP A 40 17.93 -11.91 -22.89
CA ASP A 40 18.08 -10.49 -22.56
C ASP A 40 16.72 -9.79 -22.44
N THR A 41 16.74 -8.52 -22.04
CA THR A 41 15.52 -7.71 -21.83
C THR A 41 14.65 -7.66 -23.09
N TYR A 42 15.30 -7.43 -24.23
CA TYR A 42 14.61 -7.23 -25.51
C TYR A 42 14.07 -8.56 -26.07
N GLU A 43 14.84 -9.62 -25.98
CA GLU A 43 14.42 -10.97 -26.36
C GLU A 43 13.21 -11.42 -25.60
N LEU A 44 13.22 -11.21 -24.26
CA LEU A 44 12.11 -11.58 -23.39
C LEU A 44 10.84 -10.75 -23.68
N GLN A 45 10.98 -9.44 -23.94
CA GLN A 45 9.86 -8.59 -24.36
C GLN A 45 9.23 -9.09 -25.64
N ARG A 46 10.04 -9.41 -26.66
CA ARG A 46 9.55 -9.92 -27.95
C ARG A 46 8.89 -11.27 -27.83
N GLN A 47 9.51 -12.18 -27.08
CA GLN A 47 8.99 -13.53 -26.87
C GLN A 47 7.62 -13.49 -26.19
N VAL A 48 7.50 -12.77 -25.09
CA VAL A 48 6.25 -12.68 -24.32
C VAL A 48 5.19 -11.91 -25.10
N GLY A 49 5.53 -10.78 -25.69
CA GLY A 49 4.60 -10.01 -26.54
C GLY A 49 4.06 -10.84 -27.71
N GLY A 50 4.94 -11.58 -28.37
CA GLY A 50 4.54 -12.50 -29.45
C GLY A 50 3.65 -13.65 -28.97
N ALA A 51 3.91 -14.21 -27.80
CA ALA A 51 3.09 -15.26 -27.20
C ALA A 51 1.67 -14.75 -26.88
N ILE A 52 1.57 -13.54 -26.32
CA ILE A 52 0.28 -12.90 -26.03
C ILE A 52 -0.52 -12.66 -27.31
N LEU A 53 0.11 -12.08 -28.34
CA LEU A 53 -0.58 -11.79 -29.62
C LEU A 53 -1.06 -13.03 -30.35
N LYS A 54 -0.41 -14.18 -30.20
CA LYS A 54 -0.85 -15.45 -30.78
C LYS A 54 -2.13 -15.97 -30.15
N GLU A 55 -2.29 -15.78 -28.83
CA GLU A 55 -3.43 -16.29 -28.07
C GLU A 55 -4.58 -15.27 -28.00
N ASN A 56 -4.28 -13.98 -28.11
CA ASN A 56 -5.28 -12.90 -28.04
C ASN A 56 -5.16 -11.96 -29.24
N ASN A 57 -5.88 -12.29 -30.32
CA ASN A 57 -5.88 -11.51 -31.56
C ASN A 57 -6.67 -10.19 -31.48
N ASN A 58 -7.33 -9.92 -30.37
CA ASN A 58 -8.19 -8.74 -30.21
C ASN A 58 -7.47 -7.54 -29.58
N ILE A 59 -6.17 -7.66 -29.32
CA ILE A 59 -5.34 -6.60 -28.71
C ILE A 59 -4.13 -6.32 -29.60
N THR A 60 -3.54 -5.13 -29.45
CA THR A 60 -2.38 -4.70 -30.23
C THR A 60 -1.28 -4.15 -29.33
N VAL A 61 -0.04 -4.08 -29.85
CA VAL A 61 1.09 -3.53 -29.12
C VAL A 61 1.19 -2.02 -29.31
N ASN A 62 1.28 -1.27 -28.20
CA ASN A 62 1.59 0.16 -28.21
C ASN A 62 2.65 0.45 -27.13
N VAL A 63 3.88 0.73 -27.56
CA VAL A 63 5.01 0.93 -26.66
C VAL A 63 4.98 2.30 -25.96
N LYS A 64 4.37 3.31 -26.60
CA LYS A 64 4.39 4.71 -26.09
C LYS A 64 3.28 4.96 -25.06
N ASN A 65 2.03 4.66 -25.42
CA ASN A 65 0.85 4.90 -24.59
C ASN A 65 -0.03 3.64 -24.60
N PRO A 66 0.35 2.57 -23.87
CA PRO A 66 -0.46 1.37 -23.77
C PRO A 66 -1.61 1.57 -22.78
N ASP A 67 -2.73 0.90 -23.02
CA ASP A 67 -3.82 0.81 -22.04
C ASP A 67 -3.44 -0.13 -20.87
N TYR A 68 -2.65 -1.18 -21.18
CA TYR A 68 -2.18 -2.16 -20.21
C TYR A 68 -0.67 -2.35 -20.28
N GLU A 69 -0.03 -2.52 -19.13
CA GLU A 69 1.41 -2.75 -19.02
C GLU A 69 1.70 -4.01 -18.24
N ILE A 70 2.21 -5.06 -18.91
CA ILE A 70 2.66 -6.29 -18.24
C ILE A 70 4.12 -6.08 -17.83
N LYS A 71 4.38 -6.05 -16.53
CA LYS A 71 5.72 -5.91 -15.97
C LYS A 71 6.29 -7.26 -15.56
N ILE A 72 7.53 -7.50 -15.98
CA ILE A 72 8.28 -8.73 -15.69
C ILE A 72 9.59 -8.33 -15.01
N GLU A 73 9.76 -8.74 -13.77
CA GLU A 73 11.03 -8.56 -13.06
C GLU A 73 11.74 -9.91 -12.89
N VAL A 74 12.90 -10.04 -13.52
CA VAL A 74 13.77 -11.20 -13.36
C VAL A 74 14.74 -10.92 -12.24
N ARG A 75 14.49 -11.51 -11.06
CA ARG A 75 15.31 -11.37 -9.85
C ARG A 75 16.14 -12.62 -9.59
N MET A 76 17.05 -12.57 -8.62
CA MET A 76 17.93 -13.70 -8.29
C MET A 76 17.14 -14.90 -7.76
N ASP A 77 16.07 -14.68 -7.01
CA ASP A 77 15.25 -15.69 -6.33
C ASP A 77 14.09 -16.24 -7.18
N ALA A 78 13.54 -15.41 -8.08
CA ALA A 78 12.34 -15.75 -8.85
C ALA A 78 12.06 -14.73 -9.95
N ILE A 79 11.01 -14.99 -10.75
CA ILE A 79 10.44 -14.03 -11.70
C ILE A 79 9.09 -13.54 -11.15
N TYR A 80 8.88 -12.23 -11.21
CA TYR A 80 7.65 -11.57 -10.81
C TYR A 80 6.97 -11.00 -12.05
N ILE A 81 5.71 -11.36 -12.26
CA ILE A 81 4.88 -10.87 -13.36
C ILE A 81 3.65 -10.21 -12.75
N TYR A 82 3.37 -8.99 -13.17
CA TYR A 82 2.23 -8.21 -12.69
C TYR A 82 1.82 -7.14 -13.69
N GLU A 83 0.60 -6.68 -13.61
CA GLU A 83 0.00 -5.65 -14.45
C GLU A 83 -0.15 -4.34 -13.68
N LYS A 84 -0.52 -4.43 -12.39
CA LYS A 84 -0.90 -3.27 -11.61
C LYS A 84 0.09 -2.99 -10.49
N VAL A 85 0.48 -1.73 -10.39
CA VAL A 85 1.27 -1.20 -9.26
C VAL A 85 0.34 -0.35 -8.41
N ILE A 86 0.15 -0.75 -7.16
CA ILE A 86 -0.65 0.01 -6.20
C ILE A 86 0.31 0.84 -5.34
N ALA A 87 0.14 2.15 -5.39
CA ALA A 87 0.91 3.05 -4.54
C ALA A 87 0.48 2.86 -3.08
N GLY A 88 1.43 2.56 -2.22
CA GLY A 88 1.21 2.51 -0.78
C GLY A 88 1.22 3.92 -0.14
N ALA A 89 0.97 3.98 1.16
CA ALA A 89 1.00 5.24 1.93
C ALA A 89 2.37 5.92 1.96
N GLY A 90 3.43 5.18 1.60
CA GLY A 90 4.82 5.63 1.70
C GLY A 90 5.31 5.69 3.15
N GLY A 91 6.56 6.12 3.32
CA GLY A 91 7.18 6.24 4.63
C GLY A 91 7.99 5.02 5.06
N LEU A 92 8.36 5.00 6.35
CA LEU A 92 9.10 3.90 6.98
C LEU A 92 8.14 2.90 7.63
N PRO A 93 8.52 1.62 7.75
CA PRO A 93 7.71 0.65 8.48
C PRO A 93 7.49 1.09 9.94
N VAL A 94 6.25 1.05 10.39
CA VAL A 94 5.89 1.41 11.77
C VAL A 94 6.62 0.49 12.75
N GLY A 95 7.20 1.08 13.79
CA GLY A 95 8.01 0.38 14.80
C GLY A 95 9.53 0.54 14.62
N THR A 96 10.00 1.08 13.49
CA THR A 96 11.44 1.32 13.27
C THR A 96 11.94 2.62 13.93
N GLY A 97 11.06 3.58 14.18
CA GLY A 97 11.35 4.91 14.73
C GLY A 97 11.06 5.08 16.25
N GLY A 98 10.87 3.96 16.97
CA GLY A 98 10.52 4.02 18.39
C GLY A 98 9.02 4.14 18.64
N LYS A 99 8.63 4.65 19.83
CA LYS A 99 7.23 4.79 20.27
C LYS A 99 6.93 6.21 20.72
N THR A 100 5.66 6.62 20.53
CA THR A 100 5.16 7.90 21.07
C THR A 100 3.72 7.75 21.56
N LEU A 101 3.32 8.67 22.43
CA LEU A 101 1.96 8.81 22.92
C LEU A 101 1.32 10.03 22.24
N LEU A 102 0.27 9.79 21.47
CA LEU A 102 -0.49 10.83 20.77
C LEU A 102 -1.65 11.28 21.64
N MET A 103 -1.70 12.55 22.01
CA MET A 103 -2.89 13.14 22.63
C MET A 103 -3.96 13.30 21.56
N LEU A 104 -4.93 12.38 21.55
CA LEU A 104 -5.99 12.37 20.55
C LEU A 104 -7.20 13.17 21.03
N SER A 105 -7.48 14.25 20.34
CA SER A 105 -8.68 15.07 20.52
C SER A 105 -9.77 14.70 19.52
N GLY A 106 -10.98 15.21 19.71
CA GLY A 106 -12.06 15.09 18.74
C GLY A 106 -11.90 15.98 17.49
N GLY A 107 -10.79 16.71 17.36
CA GLY A 107 -10.46 17.55 16.21
C GLY A 107 -9.79 16.76 15.07
N ILE A 108 -9.57 17.43 13.95
CA ILE A 108 -8.98 16.85 12.73
C ILE A 108 -7.45 16.79 12.76
N ASP A 109 -6.80 17.67 13.51
CA ASP A 109 -5.35 17.83 13.46
C ASP A 109 -4.59 16.67 14.15
N SER A 110 -5.10 16.21 15.31
CA SER A 110 -4.44 15.15 16.06
C SER A 110 -4.37 13.81 15.32
N PRO A 111 -5.41 13.32 14.62
CA PRO A 111 -5.27 12.13 13.80
C PRO A 111 -4.33 12.31 12.61
N VAL A 112 -4.29 13.50 11.99
CA VAL A 112 -3.35 13.80 10.90
C VAL A 112 -1.91 13.77 11.41
N ALA A 113 -1.63 14.43 12.55
CA ALA A 113 -0.32 14.36 13.20
C ALA A 113 0.10 12.92 13.50
N GLY A 114 -0.84 12.08 13.96
CA GLY A 114 -0.61 10.65 14.17
C GLY A 114 -0.14 9.94 12.91
N ILE A 115 -0.81 10.15 11.77
CA ILE A 115 -0.42 9.55 10.48
C ILE A 115 0.99 10.00 10.07
N GLU A 116 1.29 11.29 10.17
CA GLU A 116 2.59 11.82 9.77
C GLU A 116 3.74 11.29 10.64
N VAL A 117 3.50 11.07 11.92
CA VAL A 117 4.47 10.44 12.84
C VAL A 117 4.65 8.95 12.50
N MET A 118 3.56 8.23 12.24
CA MET A 118 3.60 6.82 11.86
C MET A 118 4.31 6.61 10.51
N LYS A 119 4.16 7.50 9.55
CA LYS A 119 4.93 7.49 8.29
C LYS A 119 6.45 7.57 8.51
N ARG A 120 6.90 8.11 9.63
CA ARG A 120 8.32 8.15 10.03
C ARG A 120 8.77 6.92 10.81
N GLY A 121 7.95 5.88 10.81
CA GLY A 121 8.27 4.60 11.43
C GLY A 121 8.00 4.54 12.93
N VAL A 122 7.36 5.53 13.53
CA VAL A 122 7.07 5.58 14.96
C VAL A 122 5.80 4.79 15.28
N THR A 123 5.86 3.93 16.28
CA THR A 123 4.66 3.30 16.85
C THR A 123 3.89 4.32 17.67
N VAL A 124 2.60 4.48 17.42
CA VAL A 124 1.74 5.41 18.12
C VAL A 124 0.80 4.65 19.05
N GLU A 125 0.79 5.02 20.33
CA GLU A 125 -0.32 4.78 21.25
C GLU A 125 -1.09 6.09 21.41
N ALA A 126 -2.42 6.03 21.52
CA ALA A 126 -3.26 7.21 21.69
C ALA A 126 -3.73 7.36 23.14
N ILE A 127 -3.83 8.60 23.61
CA ILE A 127 -4.42 8.93 24.91
C ILE A 127 -5.49 10.01 24.74
N HIS A 128 -6.61 9.82 25.40
CA HIS A 128 -7.70 10.80 25.47
C HIS A 128 -8.13 11.02 26.90
N PHE A 129 -8.16 12.29 27.29
CA PHE A 129 -8.69 12.70 28.60
C PHE A 129 -10.15 13.09 28.44
N HIS A 130 -11.02 12.47 29.24
CA HIS A 130 -12.44 12.80 29.25
C HIS A 130 -12.92 13.15 30.67
N SER A 131 -13.77 14.17 30.78
CA SER A 131 -14.23 14.73 32.05
C SER A 131 -15.75 14.76 32.09
N PRO A 132 -16.43 13.66 32.40
CA PRO A 132 -17.87 13.71 32.64
C PRO A 132 -18.20 14.58 33.87
N PRO A 133 -19.26 15.39 33.86
CA PRO A 133 -20.23 15.61 32.75
C PRO A 133 -19.81 16.66 31.73
N PHE A 134 -18.61 17.26 31.85
CA PHE A 134 -18.14 18.37 30.97
C PHE A 134 -17.80 17.91 29.56
N THR A 135 -17.39 16.65 29.37
CA THR A 135 -17.25 16.04 28.03
C THR A 135 -18.38 15.08 27.78
N SER A 136 -19.04 15.21 26.64
CA SER A 136 -20.15 14.33 26.25
C SER A 136 -19.66 12.94 25.88
N GLU A 137 -20.50 11.90 26.07
CA GLU A 137 -20.22 10.55 25.54
C GLU A 137 -19.99 10.56 24.03
N LYS A 138 -20.67 11.41 23.27
CA LYS A 138 -20.45 11.60 21.82
C LYS A 138 -19.01 12.03 21.49
N ALA A 139 -18.37 12.83 22.34
CA ALA A 139 -16.99 13.23 22.13
C ALA A 139 -16.02 12.06 22.33
N LYS A 140 -16.28 11.21 23.32
CA LYS A 140 -15.53 9.97 23.54
C LYS A 140 -15.71 8.98 22.38
N ASP A 141 -16.96 8.77 21.93
CA ASP A 141 -17.26 7.88 20.81
C ASP A 141 -16.56 8.34 19.52
N LYS A 142 -16.52 9.64 19.29
CA LYS A 142 -15.80 10.22 18.16
C LYS A 142 -14.29 9.92 18.22
N VAL A 143 -13.67 9.98 19.38
CA VAL A 143 -12.24 9.65 19.54
C VAL A 143 -11.99 8.17 19.30
N ILE A 144 -12.87 7.30 19.78
CA ILE A 144 -12.80 5.86 19.52
C ILE A 144 -12.89 5.60 18.00
N GLU A 145 -13.83 6.25 17.32
CA GLU A 145 -13.98 6.09 15.87
C GLU A 145 -12.78 6.62 15.10
N LEU A 146 -12.21 7.77 15.48
CA LEU A 146 -10.98 8.29 14.88
C LEU A 146 -9.80 7.33 15.06
N THR A 147 -9.69 6.72 16.25
CA THR A 147 -8.66 5.72 16.53
C THR A 147 -8.83 4.48 15.64
N ARG A 148 -10.08 4.04 15.43
CA ARG A 148 -10.41 2.91 14.55
C ARG A 148 -10.01 3.20 13.11
N ILE A 149 -10.34 4.37 12.58
CA ILE A 149 -9.97 4.81 11.23
C ILE A 149 -8.45 4.86 11.06
N LEU A 150 -7.72 5.33 12.05
CA LEU A 150 -6.25 5.31 12.05
C LEU A 150 -5.72 3.87 12.02
N ALA A 151 -6.27 2.98 12.85
CA ALA A 151 -5.84 1.60 12.95
C ALA A 151 -6.07 0.81 11.66
N GLU A 152 -7.11 1.11 10.88
CA GLU A 152 -7.36 0.50 9.57
C GLU A 152 -6.23 0.78 8.55
N ARG A 153 -5.52 1.89 8.71
CA ARG A 153 -4.44 2.31 7.78
C ARG A 153 -3.06 1.82 8.19
N VAL A 154 -2.82 1.69 9.48
CA VAL A 154 -1.44 1.50 10.01
C VAL A 154 -1.28 0.28 10.91
N GLY A 155 -2.38 -0.41 11.21
CA GLY A 155 -2.40 -1.54 12.14
C GLY A 155 -2.89 -1.15 13.55
N PRO A 156 -2.89 -2.08 14.51
CA PRO A 156 -3.50 -1.89 15.82
C PRO A 156 -2.91 -0.69 16.58
N ILE A 157 -3.79 0.17 17.12
CA ILE A 157 -3.43 1.31 17.98
C ILE A 157 -4.07 1.08 19.34
N LYS A 158 -3.26 1.18 20.41
CA LYS A 158 -3.75 1.15 21.78
C LYS A 158 -4.26 2.54 22.16
N LEU A 159 -5.55 2.61 22.57
CA LEU A 159 -6.17 3.84 23.04
C LEU A 159 -6.30 3.79 24.57
N HIS A 160 -5.73 4.78 25.24
CA HIS A 160 -5.88 5.01 26.69
C HIS A 160 -6.97 6.06 26.92
N LEU A 161 -8.05 5.67 27.58
CA LEU A 161 -9.11 6.60 28.00
C LEU A 161 -8.89 6.93 29.49
N VAL A 162 -8.58 8.18 29.77
CA VAL A 162 -8.25 8.64 31.13
C VAL A 162 -9.37 9.54 31.64
N PRO A 163 -10.11 9.12 32.68
CA PRO A 163 -11.06 10.02 33.34
C PRO A 163 -10.30 11.14 34.06
N PHE A 164 -10.73 12.38 33.85
CA PHE A 164 -10.05 13.57 34.39
C PHE A 164 -10.94 14.39 35.32
N THR A 165 -11.93 13.77 35.93
CA THR A 165 -12.98 14.45 36.72
C THR A 165 -12.55 14.81 38.15
N GLU A 166 -11.51 14.20 38.69
CA GLU A 166 -11.14 14.29 40.11
C GLU A 166 -10.01 15.28 40.42
N ILE A 167 -9.50 15.98 39.40
CA ILE A 167 -8.49 17.01 39.67
C ILE A 167 -9.22 18.34 39.92
N PRO A 168 -9.30 18.85 41.17
CA PRO A 168 -9.87 20.16 41.45
C PRO A 168 -8.99 21.18 40.77
N VAL A 169 -9.48 21.82 39.70
CA VAL A 169 -8.85 22.96 39.08
C VAL A 169 -9.12 24.15 39.97
N SER A 170 -8.27 24.37 40.96
CA SER A 170 -8.25 25.61 41.76
C SER A 170 -7.60 26.68 40.88
N TYR A 171 -8.42 27.45 40.18
CA TYR A 171 -7.99 28.71 39.61
C TYR A 171 -7.96 29.74 40.72
N THR A 172 -6.79 30.05 41.23
CA THR A 172 -6.55 31.28 41.96
C THR A 172 -6.48 32.41 40.96
N HIS A 173 -7.41 33.32 41.06
CA HIS A 173 -7.39 34.59 40.35
C HIS A 173 -6.29 35.49 40.91
#